data_5e183b99880522dccb38be1d442170d1
#
_entry.id   5e183b99880522dccb38be1d442170d1
#
_cell.length_a   1.000
_cell.length_b   1.000
_cell.length_c   1.000
_cell.angle_alpha   90.00
_cell.angle_beta   90.00
_cell.angle_gamma   90.00
#
_symmetry.space_group_name_H-M   'P 1'
#
loop_
_entity.id
_entity.type
_entity.pdbx_description
1 polymer ?
#
loop_
_entity_poly.entity_id
_entity_poly.type
_entity_poly.pdbx_seq_one_letter_code
_entity_poly.pdbx_strand_id
1 'polypeptide(L)'
;RTMTSMYALGWTQHTTGAQNIRSMAMIQLLLGNMGMPGGGVNALRGHSNVQGITDLALLSTSTPGYLVLPTDREATYDDYMKSRRFKPLRPGQTSFWQNYEKFFVSQQKSFFGKMATKDNNWAYDYLPKFDVAYDVLKMVDMMAAGQMNGLFCQGLNIMMAAPNKTKVASGLAKLKWMVVIDPLETETARFWENHGEYNNVDPKAIQTEVIQLPASAYAEEEGSATNSSRVIMWHWKAVEGPGESKSDMEIVSALRGRLAALYAKEGGAFPDPIVNTTWDYKNPADPDPQEVLK
;
A
#
# COMPACT_ATOMS: atom_id res chain seq x y z
N ARG A 1 36.72 11.66 -11.69
CA ARG A 1 35.57 12.41 -11.23
C ARG A 1 34.38 11.46 -11.09
N THR A 2 33.64 11.57 -10.00
CA THR A 2 32.45 10.77 -9.75
C THR A 2 31.21 11.40 -10.40
N MET A 3 30.20 10.60 -10.69
CA MET A 3 28.94 11.02 -11.29
C MET A 3 27.78 10.35 -10.56
N THR A 4 26.75 11.11 -10.21
CA THR A 4 25.48 10.58 -9.75
C THR A 4 24.44 10.72 -10.85
N SER A 5 23.74 9.64 -11.16
CA SER A 5 22.57 9.68 -12.03
C SER A 5 21.30 9.79 -11.18
N MET A 6 20.49 10.78 -11.46
CA MET A 6 19.19 11.00 -10.77
C MET A 6 18.05 10.79 -11.73
N TYR A 7 16.96 10.18 -11.27
CA TYR A 7 15.78 9.94 -12.09
C TYR A 7 14.48 10.03 -11.28
N ALA A 8 13.40 10.23 -11.97
CA ALA A 8 12.04 10.21 -11.45
C ALA A 8 11.07 9.65 -12.52
N LEU A 9 9.83 10.11 -12.55
CA LEU A 9 8.75 9.56 -13.38
C LEU A 9 9.03 9.64 -14.89
N GLY A 10 9.82 10.62 -15.36
CA GLY A 10 10.22 10.72 -16.76
C GLY A 10 11.01 9.50 -17.29
N TRP A 11 11.58 8.69 -16.38
CA TRP A 11 12.26 7.43 -16.72
C TRP A 11 11.45 6.19 -16.34
N THR A 12 10.58 6.28 -15.33
CA THR A 12 9.86 5.12 -14.80
C THR A 12 8.52 4.87 -15.49
N GLN A 13 7.81 5.92 -15.87
CA GLN A 13 6.46 5.81 -16.46
C GLN A 13 6.50 5.59 -17.98
N HIS A 14 7.26 4.59 -18.40
CA HIS A 14 7.36 4.13 -19.78
C HIS A 14 7.28 2.61 -19.83
N THR A 15 6.86 2.07 -20.95
CA THR A 15 6.78 0.61 -21.19
C THR A 15 8.12 -0.09 -20.90
N THR A 16 9.25 0.58 -21.17
CA THR A 16 10.61 0.08 -20.93
C THR A 16 11.30 0.76 -19.74
N GLY A 17 10.55 1.38 -18.83
CA GLY A 17 11.09 2.17 -17.72
C GLY A 17 12.09 1.40 -16.85
N ALA A 18 11.77 0.16 -16.48
CA ALA A 18 12.66 -0.68 -15.69
C ALA A 18 13.99 -0.97 -16.42
N GLN A 19 13.95 -1.20 -17.72
CA GLN A 19 15.15 -1.43 -18.55
C GLN A 19 16.00 -0.17 -18.66
N ASN A 20 15.38 1.00 -18.84
CA ASN A 20 16.08 2.28 -18.88
C ASN A 20 16.86 2.54 -17.61
N ILE A 21 16.22 2.35 -16.44
CA ILE A 21 16.86 2.54 -15.13
C ILE A 21 17.97 1.50 -14.90
N ARG A 22 17.74 0.24 -15.29
CA ARG A 22 18.78 -0.80 -15.23
C ARG A 22 19.98 -0.45 -16.07
N SER A 23 19.80 0.06 -17.31
CA SER A 23 20.88 0.49 -18.17
C SER A 23 21.68 1.63 -17.56
N MET A 24 21.01 2.60 -16.95
CA MET A 24 21.66 3.69 -16.21
C MET A 24 22.48 3.18 -15.03
N ALA A 25 21.96 2.22 -14.26
CA ALA A 25 22.69 1.61 -13.16
C ALA A 25 23.90 0.80 -13.65
N MET A 26 23.77 0.12 -14.80
CA MET A 26 24.90 -0.59 -15.44
C MET A 26 26.04 0.38 -15.85
N ILE A 27 25.69 1.54 -16.40
CA ILE A 27 26.68 2.58 -16.73
C ILE A 27 27.45 3.03 -15.48
N GLN A 28 26.74 3.27 -14.38
CA GLN A 28 27.36 3.65 -13.11
C GLN A 28 28.31 2.57 -12.56
N LEU A 29 27.95 1.30 -12.72
CA LEU A 29 28.81 0.17 -12.36
C LEU A 29 30.06 0.10 -13.24
N LEU A 30 29.91 0.24 -14.57
CA LEU A 30 31.02 0.21 -15.54
C LEU A 30 32.00 1.36 -15.30
N LEU A 31 31.52 2.51 -14.89
CA LEU A 31 32.33 3.67 -14.56
C LEU A 31 32.96 3.63 -13.16
N GLY A 32 32.68 2.60 -12.37
CA GLY A 32 33.17 2.46 -11.01
C GLY A 32 32.61 3.51 -10.03
N ASN A 33 31.48 4.12 -10.34
CA ASN A 33 30.88 5.16 -9.51
C ASN A 33 30.06 4.61 -8.32
N MET A 34 29.64 3.35 -8.37
CA MET A 34 28.85 2.77 -7.28
C MET A 34 29.71 2.57 -6.04
N GLY A 35 29.24 3.11 -4.90
CA GLY A 35 29.97 3.07 -3.64
C GLY A 35 31.02 4.18 -3.46
N MET A 36 31.23 5.02 -4.44
CA MET A 36 32.10 6.18 -4.34
C MET A 36 31.34 7.41 -3.81
N PRO A 37 31.95 8.24 -2.93
CA PRO A 37 31.33 9.49 -2.49
C PRO A 37 30.92 10.36 -3.68
N GLY A 38 29.66 10.78 -3.74
CA GLY A 38 29.09 11.54 -4.86
C GLY A 38 28.86 10.73 -6.13
N GLY A 39 28.93 9.39 -6.08
CA GLY A 39 28.64 8.50 -7.20
C GLY A 39 27.38 7.64 -6.96
N GLY A 40 26.83 7.11 -8.03
CA GLY A 40 25.74 6.13 -7.95
C GLY A 40 24.45 6.54 -8.67
N VAL A 41 23.34 5.93 -8.25
CA VAL A 41 22.00 6.14 -8.81
C VAL A 41 21.06 6.56 -7.71
N ASN A 42 20.31 7.64 -7.91
CA ASN A 42 19.36 8.15 -6.95
C ASN A 42 17.96 8.34 -7.58
N ALA A 43 16.98 7.63 -7.04
CA ALA A 43 15.58 7.86 -7.35
C ALA A 43 15.06 9.07 -6.58
N LEU A 44 14.64 10.12 -7.27
CA LEU A 44 13.99 11.28 -6.66
C LEU A 44 12.52 10.92 -6.39
N ARG A 45 12.21 10.63 -5.13
CA ARG A 45 10.84 10.28 -4.74
C ARG A 45 9.93 11.50 -4.82
N GLY A 46 8.76 11.34 -5.46
CA GLY A 46 7.83 12.46 -5.66
C GLY A 46 6.84 12.65 -4.52
N HIS A 47 6.17 11.58 -4.12
CA HIS A 47 5.17 11.64 -3.05
C HIS A 47 5.84 11.71 -1.67
N SER A 48 5.24 12.50 -0.75
CA SER A 48 5.70 12.55 0.65
C SER A 48 5.63 11.16 1.26
N ASN A 49 6.65 10.80 2.01
CA ASN A 49 6.76 9.52 2.72
C ASN A 49 6.55 8.26 1.84
N VAL A 50 6.64 8.36 0.52
CA VAL A 50 6.48 7.18 -0.35
C VAL A 50 7.47 6.06 -0.01
N GLN A 51 8.65 6.40 0.46
CA GLN A 51 9.65 5.43 0.91
C GLN A 51 9.20 4.72 2.19
N GLY A 52 8.76 5.45 3.21
CA GLY A 52 8.25 4.88 4.46
C GLY A 52 7.00 4.03 4.24
N ILE A 53 6.06 4.51 3.44
CA ILE A 53 4.86 3.75 3.05
C ILE A 53 5.25 2.43 2.37
N THR A 54 6.25 2.45 1.47
CA THR A 54 6.73 1.24 0.80
C THR A 54 7.42 0.29 1.79
N ASP A 55 8.21 0.81 2.73
CA ASP A 55 8.89 0.00 3.75
C ASP A 55 7.88 -0.68 4.69
N LEU A 56 6.75 -0.03 4.97
CA LEU A 56 5.62 -0.59 5.72
C LEU A 56 4.66 -1.45 4.86
N ALA A 57 4.95 -1.54 3.57
CA ALA A 57 4.21 -2.37 2.61
C ALA A 57 2.74 -1.99 2.40
N LEU A 58 2.45 -0.72 2.29
CA LEU A 58 1.15 -0.24 1.83
C LEU A 58 0.96 -0.37 0.31
N LEU A 59 1.84 -1.14 -0.36
CA LEU A 59 1.66 -1.57 -1.74
C LEU A 59 0.97 -2.92 -1.78
N SER A 60 0.05 -3.09 -2.72
CA SER A 60 -0.91 -4.20 -2.78
C SER A 60 -0.31 -5.61 -2.80
N THR A 61 0.95 -5.77 -3.19
CA THR A 61 1.57 -7.10 -3.40
C THR A 61 2.63 -7.45 -2.37
N SER A 62 2.88 -6.60 -1.39
CA SER A 62 3.93 -6.81 -0.39
C SER A 62 3.43 -6.63 1.03
N THR A 63 4.22 -7.12 1.97
CA THR A 63 4.00 -6.97 3.41
C THR A 63 5.26 -6.37 4.06
N PRO A 64 5.22 -5.93 5.32
CA PRO A 64 6.40 -5.34 5.99
C PRO A 64 7.67 -6.17 5.78
N GLY A 65 8.79 -5.48 5.57
CA GLY A 65 10.06 -6.13 5.27
C GLY A 65 10.20 -6.62 3.83
N TYR A 66 9.34 -6.16 2.92
CA TYR A 66 9.30 -6.55 1.48
C TYR A 66 9.01 -8.04 1.25
N LEU A 67 8.37 -8.71 2.19
CA LEU A 67 7.83 -10.03 1.95
C LEU A 67 6.65 -9.93 0.98
N VAL A 68 6.52 -10.90 0.09
CA VAL A 68 5.54 -10.87 -0.98
C VAL A 68 4.28 -11.60 -0.56
N LEU A 69 3.10 -11.06 -0.84
CA LEU A 69 1.85 -11.77 -0.68
C LEU A 69 1.76 -12.95 -1.66
N PRO A 70 1.13 -14.06 -1.28
CA PRO A 70 1.00 -15.20 -2.18
C PRO A 70 0.08 -14.92 -3.36
N THR A 71 0.28 -15.67 -4.42
CA THR A 71 -0.61 -15.73 -5.58
C THR A 71 -1.55 -16.94 -5.48
N ASP A 72 -2.59 -16.98 -6.28
CA ASP A 72 -3.53 -18.10 -6.39
C ASP A 72 -2.85 -19.42 -6.80
N ARG A 73 -1.70 -19.34 -7.50
CA ARG A 73 -0.86 -20.49 -7.89
C ARG A 73 -0.06 -21.06 -6.73
N GLU A 74 0.06 -20.34 -5.64
CA GLU A 74 0.75 -20.73 -4.42
C GLU A 74 -0.29 -21.15 -3.37
N ALA A 75 -1.06 -22.19 -3.70
CA ALA A 75 -2.17 -22.66 -2.87
C ALA A 75 -1.73 -23.10 -1.48
N THR A 76 -0.51 -23.64 -1.36
CA THR A 76 0.06 -24.13 -0.09
C THR A 76 1.27 -23.32 0.35
N TYR A 77 1.56 -23.36 1.64
CA TYR A 77 2.78 -22.79 2.21
C TYR A 77 4.06 -23.33 1.54
N ASP A 78 4.08 -24.60 1.21
CA ASP A 78 5.24 -25.21 0.54
C ASP A 78 5.42 -24.67 -0.87
N ASP A 79 4.34 -24.46 -1.63
CA ASP A 79 4.40 -23.84 -2.96
C ASP A 79 4.94 -22.40 -2.84
N TYR A 80 4.46 -21.66 -1.86
CA TYR A 80 4.91 -20.31 -1.58
C TYR A 80 6.40 -20.25 -1.23
N MET A 81 6.88 -21.13 -0.34
CA MET A 81 8.28 -21.16 0.07
C MET A 81 9.22 -21.70 -1.01
N LYS A 82 8.74 -22.56 -1.90
CA LYS A 82 9.54 -23.17 -2.96
C LYS A 82 10.23 -22.14 -3.86
N SER A 83 9.53 -21.07 -4.21
CA SER A 83 10.06 -20.00 -5.06
C SER A 83 10.94 -19.00 -4.30
N ARG A 84 10.87 -18.98 -2.95
CA ARG A 84 11.50 -17.97 -2.10
C ARG A 84 12.70 -18.48 -1.30
N ARG A 85 12.96 -19.80 -1.31
CA ARG A 85 14.15 -20.36 -0.69
C ARG A 85 15.39 -19.93 -1.46
N PHE A 86 16.25 -19.18 -0.79
CA PHE A 86 17.52 -18.72 -1.37
C PHE A 86 18.42 -19.90 -1.72
N LYS A 87 18.92 -19.91 -2.96
CA LYS A 87 19.90 -20.88 -3.43
C LYS A 87 21.17 -20.11 -3.81
N PRO A 88 22.29 -20.29 -3.09
CA PRO A 88 23.54 -19.63 -3.45
C PRO A 88 24.05 -20.14 -4.80
N LEU A 89 24.51 -19.23 -5.65
CA LEU A 89 25.12 -19.54 -6.94
C LEU A 89 26.59 -20.00 -6.80
N ARG A 90 27.21 -19.69 -5.67
CA ARG A 90 28.61 -20.05 -5.36
C ARG A 90 28.79 -20.19 -3.85
N PRO A 91 29.79 -20.98 -3.39
CA PRO A 91 30.12 -21.09 -1.97
C PRO A 91 30.38 -19.73 -1.33
N GLY A 92 29.89 -19.53 -0.11
CA GLY A 92 30.09 -18.29 0.64
C GLY A 92 29.20 -17.12 0.20
N GLN A 93 28.36 -17.26 -0.82
CA GLN A 93 27.40 -16.22 -1.19
C GLN A 93 26.36 -16.05 -0.09
N THR A 94 26.17 -14.82 0.35
CA THR A 94 25.15 -14.43 1.32
C THR A 94 24.07 -13.59 0.65
N SER A 95 22.85 -13.64 1.21
CA SER A 95 21.72 -12.80 0.81
C SER A 95 20.84 -12.53 2.01
N PHE A 96 20.26 -11.35 2.09
CA PHE A 96 19.19 -11.05 3.04
C PHE A 96 18.08 -12.12 3.00
N TRP A 97 17.73 -12.55 1.79
CA TRP A 97 16.65 -13.50 1.54
C TRP A 97 16.95 -14.96 1.94
N GLN A 98 18.15 -15.27 2.38
CA GLN A 98 18.45 -16.59 2.95
C GLN A 98 17.66 -16.90 4.22
N ASN A 99 17.17 -15.85 4.89
CA ASN A 99 16.33 -15.95 6.09
C ASN A 99 14.83 -15.72 5.79
N TYR A 100 14.40 -15.80 4.53
CA TYR A 100 13.03 -15.50 4.13
C TYR A 100 11.99 -16.21 5.01
N GLU A 101 12.16 -17.51 5.24
CA GLU A 101 11.25 -18.30 6.06
C GLU A 101 11.18 -17.80 7.53
N LYS A 102 12.32 -17.38 8.10
CA LYS A 102 12.34 -16.81 9.46
C LYS A 102 11.60 -15.48 9.51
N PHE A 103 11.77 -14.65 8.49
CA PHE A 103 11.06 -13.37 8.39
C PHE A 103 9.57 -13.59 8.23
N PHE A 104 9.16 -14.54 7.40
CA PHE A 104 7.77 -14.91 7.24
C PHE A 104 7.14 -15.37 8.57
N VAL A 105 7.77 -16.30 9.26
CA VAL A 105 7.29 -16.79 10.56
C VAL A 105 7.18 -15.66 11.58
N SER A 106 8.17 -14.78 11.65
CA SER A 106 8.15 -13.61 12.54
C SER A 106 6.97 -12.69 12.22
N GLN A 107 6.76 -12.38 10.95
CA GLN A 107 5.65 -11.55 10.50
C GLN A 107 4.30 -12.16 10.82
N GLN A 108 4.10 -13.45 10.51
CA GLN A 108 2.84 -14.13 10.80
C GLN A 108 2.53 -14.18 12.29
N LYS A 109 3.55 -14.34 13.13
CA LYS A 109 3.39 -14.25 14.58
C LYS A 109 3.08 -12.84 15.05
N SER A 110 3.62 -11.81 14.40
CA SER A 110 3.25 -10.43 14.68
C SER A 110 1.78 -10.16 14.32
N PHE A 111 1.32 -10.67 13.17
CA PHE A 111 -0.04 -10.44 12.70
C PHE A 111 -1.10 -11.24 13.48
N PHE A 112 -0.81 -12.49 13.83
CA PHE A 112 -1.81 -13.44 14.33
C PHE A 112 -1.45 -14.06 15.69
N GLY A 113 -0.37 -13.61 16.33
CA GLY A 113 0.03 -14.01 17.69
C GLY A 113 0.07 -15.52 17.85
N LYS A 114 -0.67 -16.01 18.86
CA LYS A 114 -0.79 -17.44 19.20
C LYS A 114 -1.46 -18.29 18.11
N MET A 115 -2.20 -17.68 17.20
CA MET A 115 -2.87 -18.38 16.10
C MET A 115 -1.89 -18.81 15.00
N ALA A 116 -0.73 -18.16 14.89
CA ALA A 116 0.31 -18.55 13.94
C ALA A 116 1.16 -19.69 14.53
N THR A 117 0.81 -20.93 14.24
CA THR A 117 1.47 -22.15 14.72
C THR A 117 2.12 -22.93 13.59
N LYS A 118 3.03 -23.84 13.92
CA LYS A 118 3.65 -24.71 12.93
C LYS A 118 2.62 -25.63 12.25
N ASP A 119 1.62 -26.07 13.01
CA ASP A 119 0.62 -27.03 12.52
C ASP A 119 -0.33 -26.45 11.47
N ASN A 120 -0.50 -25.12 11.47
CA ASN A 120 -1.29 -24.40 10.47
C ASN A 120 -0.41 -23.58 9.50
N ASN A 121 0.85 -23.99 9.32
CA ASN A 121 1.80 -23.30 8.46
C ASN A 121 1.90 -21.79 8.77
N TRP A 122 1.91 -21.45 10.06
CA TRP A 122 2.02 -20.09 10.56
C TRP A 122 0.86 -19.19 10.11
N ALA A 123 -0.34 -19.73 10.04
CA ALA A 123 -1.53 -19.04 9.52
C ALA A 123 -1.39 -18.58 8.06
N TYR A 124 -0.67 -19.34 7.24
CA TYR A 124 -0.49 -19.04 5.81
C TYR A 124 -1.82 -18.83 5.08
N ASP A 125 -2.83 -19.63 5.41
CA ASP A 125 -4.15 -19.55 4.77
C ASP A 125 -4.95 -18.31 5.16
N TYR A 126 -4.49 -17.54 6.16
CA TYR A 126 -5.08 -16.24 6.50
C TYR A 126 -4.65 -15.14 5.54
N LEU A 127 -3.59 -15.33 4.77
CA LEU A 127 -3.14 -14.34 3.80
C LEU A 127 -4.01 -14.35 2.55
N PRO A 128 -4.33 -13.16 2.00
CA PRO A 128 -4.99 -13.07 0.71
C PRO A 128 -4.07 -13.62 -0.39
N LYS A 129 -4.67 -14.26 -1.39
CA LYS A 129 -3.98 -14.79 -2.56
C LYS A 129 -4.45 -14.03 -3.80
N PHE A 130 -3.52 -13.47 -4.56
CA PHE A 130 -3.84 -12.66 -5.73
C PHE A 130 -3.83 -13.52 -7.01
N ASP A 131 -4.85 -13.36 -7.83
CA ASP A 131 -4.94 -13.96 -9.17
C ASP A 131 -4.21 -13.09 -10.22
N VAL A 132 -4.16 -11.79 -10.00
CA VAL A 132 -3.52 -10.81 -10.90
C VAL A 132 -2.94 -9.65 -10.09
N ALA A 133 -2.00 -8.91 -10.68
CA ALA A 133 -1.51 -7.66 -10.10
C ALA A 133 -2.58 -6.55 -10.27
N TYR A 134 -3.06 -6.03 -9.16
CA TYR A 134 -4.05 -4.95 -9.10
C TYR A 134 -3.35 -3.60 -9.00
N ASP A 135 -2.83 -3.10 -10.09
CA ASP A 135 -2.36 -1.72 -10.17
C ASP A 135 -3.53 -0.75 -10.44
N VAL A 136 -3.26 0.55 -10.32
CA VAL A 136 -4.30 1.59 -10.49
C VAL A 136 -5.01 1.51 -11.84
N LEU A 137 -4.29 1.22 -12.92
CA LEU A 137 -4.86 1.12 -14.28
C LEU A 137 -5.78 -0.10 -14.37
N LYS A 138 -5.34 -1.24 -13.83
CA LYS A 138 -6.15 -2.46 -13.78
C LYS A 138 -7.41 -2.25 -12.94
N MET A 139 -7.32 -1.58 -11.80
CA MET A 139 -8.49 -1.25 -10.98
C MET A 139 -9.48 -0.36 -11.74
N VAL A 140 -9.00 0.66 -12.46
CA VAL A 140 -9.85 1.51 -13.30
C VAL A 140 -10.54 0.70 -14.41
N ASP A 141 -9.81 -0.23 -15.05
CA ASP A 141 -10.39 -1.14 -16.05
C ASP A 141 -11.50 -2.00 -15.47
N MET A 142 -11.28 -2.57 -14.29
CA MET A 142 -12.25 -3.41 -13.60
C MET A 142 -13.49 -2.63 -13.15
N MET A 143 -13.30 -1.42 -12.61
CA MET A 143 -14.43 -0.53 -12.29
C MET A 143 -15.23 -0.20 -13.55
N ALA A 144 -14.58 0.19 -14.64
CA ALA A 144 -15.24 0.50 -15.89
C ALA A 144 -15.96 -0.71 -16.51
N ALA A 145 -15.46 -1.92 -16.26
CA ALA A 145 -16.11 -3.18 -16.64
C ALA A 145 -17.25 -3.61 -15.69
N GLY A 146 -17.47 -2.90 -14.58
CA GLY A 146 -18.48 -3.26 -13.56
C GLY A 146 -18.10 -4.50 -12.73
N GLN A 147 -16.83 -4.81 -12.64
CA GLN A 147 -16.31 -5.98 -11.91
C GLN A 147 -15.95 -5.68 -10.44
N MET A 148 -16.05 -4.42 -10.02
CA MET A 148 -15.80 -4.00 -8.64
C MET A 148 -17.10 -3.50 -8.01
N ASN A 149 -17.34 -3.85 -6.75
CA ASN A 149 -18.52 -3.40 -5.99
C ASN A 149 -18.26 -2.12 -5.20
N GLY A 150 -17.04 -1.92 -4.72
CA GLY A 150 -16.70 -0.79 -3.88
C GLY A 150 -15.23 -0.41 -3.95
N LEU A 151 -14.92 0.79 -3.47
CA LEU A 151 -13.57 1.34 -3.44
C LEU A 151 -13.34 2.12 -2.15
N PHE A 152 -12.22 1.86 -1.48
CA PHE A 152 -11.62 2.79 -0.52
C PHE A 152 -10.59 3.65 -1.25
N CYS A 153 -10.77 4.95 -1.21
CA CYS A 153 -9.87 5.93 -1.81
C CYS A 153 -9.30 6.80 -0.69
N GLN A 154 -8.08 6.50 -0.25
CA GLN A 154 -7.43 7.15 0.87
C GLN A 154 -6.25 7.99 0.40
N GLY A 155 -6.31 9.30 0.64
CA GLY A 155 -5.26 10.26 0.31
C GLY A 155 -4.92 10.32 -1.19
N LEU A 156 -5.84 9.93 -2.06
CA LEU A 156 -5.64 9.90 -3.52
C LEU A 156 -6.81 10.53 -4.25
N ASN A 157 -6.55 11.58 -5.00
CA ASN A 157 -7.52 12.10 -5.97
C ASN A 157 -7.40 11.35 -7.30
N ILE A 158 -8.04 10.17 -7.40
CA ILE A 158 -7.93 9.28 -8.57
C ILE A 158 -8.49 9.94 -9.85
N MET A 159 -9.46 10.84 -9.74
CA MET A 159 -10.00 11.59 -10.89
C MET A 159 -8.93 12.46 -11.54
N MET A 160 -7.97 12.96 -10.76
CA MET A 160 -6.88 13.81 -11.25
C MET A 160 -5.59 13.03 -11.51
N ALA A 161 -5.33 11.98 -10.73
CA ALA A 161 -4.07 11.24 -10.78
C ALA A 161 -4.02 10.18 -11.89
N ALA A 162 -5.15 9.51 -12.18
CA ALA A 162 -5.18 8.47 -13.20
C ALA A 162 -5.38 9.02 -14.61
N PRO A 163 -4.80 8.39 -15.64
CA PRO A 163 -5.05 8.77 -17.03
C PRO A 163 -6.49 8.43 -17.44
N ASN A 164 -6.97 9.10 -18.51
CA ASN A 164 -8.32 8.89 -19.05
C ASN A 164 -9.45 9.15 -18.03
N LYS A 165 -9.63 10.40 -17.69
CA LYS A 165 -10.60 10.86 -16.69
C LYS A 165 -12.03 10.41 -16.96
N THR A 166 -12.44 10.39 -18.24
CA THR A 166 -13.76 9.89 -18.65
C THR A 166 -13.96 8.42 -18.25
N LYS A 167 -12.94 7.59 -18.45
CA LYS A 167 -12.98 6.18 -18.05
C LYS A 167 -13.02 6.03 -16.53
N VAL A 168 -12.24 6.84 -15.80
CA VAL A 168 -12.26 6.86 -14.34
C VAL A 168 -13.66 7.20 -13.82
N ALA A 169 -14.23 8.33 -14.27
CA ALA A 169 -15.58 8.76 -13.86
C ALA A 169 -16.63 7.70 -14.17
N SER A 170 -16.60 7.12 -15.38
CA SER A 170 -17.52 6.04 -15.75
C SER A 170 -17.34 4.77 -14.92
N GLY A 171 -16.13 4.49 -14.47
CA GLY A 171 -15.84 3.39 -13.57
C GLY A 171 -16.39 3.62 -12.17
N LEU A 172 -16.13 4.79 -11.60
CA LEU A 172 -16.65 5.19 -10.29
C LEU A 172 -18.18 5.17 -10.25
N ALA A 173 -18.83 5.56 -11.35
CA ALA A 173 -20.30 5.53 -11.49
C ALA A 173 -20.92 4.12 -11.51
N LYS A 174 -20.11 3.07 -11.66
CA LYS A 174 -20.55 1.66 -11.63
C LYS A 174 -20.34 0.98 -10.30
N LEU A 175 -19.67 1.61 -9.36
CA LEU A 175 -19.52 1.11 -8.00
C LEU A 175 -20.86 1.14 -7.27
N LYS A 176 -21.04 0.25 -6.31
CA LYS A 176 -22.17 0.31 -5.37
C LYS A 176 -21.90 1.34 -4.27
N TRP A 177 -20.65 1.42 -3.82
CA TRP A 177 -20.24 2.36 -2.80
C TRP A 177 -18.76 2.78 -2.99
N MET A 178 -18.43 3.96 -2.47
CA MET A 178 -17.06 4.46 -2.38
C MET A 178 -16.86 5.17 -1.05
N VAL A 179 -15.76 4.86 -0.36
CA VAL A 179 -15.33 5.60 0.83
C VAL A 179 -14.11 6.43 0.45
N VAL A 180 -14.22 7.73 0.61
CA VAL A 180 -13.12 8.69 0.39
C VAL A 180 -12.61 9.15 1.74
N ILE A 181 -11.33 8.94 2.01
CA ILE A 181 -10.64 9.37 3.23
C ILE A 181 -9.62 10.43 2.81
N ASP A 182 -9.94 11.69 3.04
CA ASP A 182 -9.13 12.81 2.55
C ASP A 182 -9.38 14.05 3.43
N PRO A 183 -8.38 14.90 3.70
CA PRO A 183 -8.59 16.15 4.39
C PRO A 183 -9.40 17.18 3.57
N LEU A 184 -9.49 16.99 2.26
CA LEU A 184 -10.20 17.88 1.34
C LEU A 184 -11.30 17.17 0.59
N GLU A 185 -12.36 17.87 0.26
CA GLU A 185 -13.37 17.41 -0.69
C GLU A 185 -12.83 17.56 -2.12
N THR A 186 -12.25 16.49 -2.65
CA THR A 186 -11.63 16.46 -3.97
C THR A 186 -12.60 16.07 -5.07
N GLU A 187 -12.17 16.18 -6.34
CA GLU A 187 -12.96 15.77 -7.50
C GLU A 187 -13.33 14.27 -7.46
N THR A 188 -12.56 13.46 -6.74
CA THR A 188 -12.92 12.05 -6.51
C THR A 188 -14.13 11.93 -5.62
N ALA A 189 -14.21 12.70 -4.54
CA ALA A 189 -15.37 12.69 -3.62
C ALA A 189 -16.65 13.19 -4.30
N ARG A 190 -16.51 13.99 -5.34
CA ARG A 190 -17.61 14.63 -6.10
C ARG A 190 -17.56 14.27 -7.58
N PHE A 191 -17.15 13.06 -7.93
CA PHE A 191 -16.91 12.64 -9.32
C PHE A 191 -18.14 12.76 -10.23
N TRP A 192 -19.35 12.81 -9.66
CA TRP A 192 -20.60 12.97 -10.42
C TRP A 192 -20.82 14.40 -10.90
N GLU A 193 -20.09 15.37 -10.39
CA GLU A 193 -20.17 16.72 -10.88
C GLU A 193 -19.50 16.82 -12.25
N ASN A 194 -20.10 17.56 -13.14
CA ASN A 194 -19.56 17.72 -14.48
C ASN A 194 -18.52 18.84 -14.51
N HIS A 195 -17.26 18.50 -14.32
CA HIS A 195 -16.14 19.44 -14.32
C HIS A 195 -15.53 19.62 -15.73
N GLY A 196 -16.36 19.91 -16.72
CA GLY A 196 -15.92 20.20 -18.08
C GLY A 196 -15.78 18.99 -19.00
N GLU A 197 -14.91 19.10 -20.00
CA GLU A 197 -14.82 18.15 -21.12
C GLU A 197 -14.38 16.74 -20.77
N TYR A 198 -13.83 16.52 -19.57
CA TYR A 198 -13.30 15.23 -19.15
C TYR A 198 -14.29 14.38 -18.36
N ASN A 199 -15.44 14.92 -18.01
CA ASN A 199 -16.46 14.20 -17.25
C ASN A 199 -17.81 14.36 -17.94
N ASN A 200 -18.27 13.30 -18.57
CA ASN A 200 -19.57 13.21 -19.28
C ASN A 200 -20.54 12.21 -18.63
N VAL A 201 -20.31 11.90 -17.35
CA VAL A 201 -21.24 11.06 -16.58
C VAL A 201 -22.53 11.85 -16.30
N ASP A 202 -23.71 11.21 -16.52
CA ASP A 202 -24.98 11.80 -16.11
C ASP A 202 -25.18 11.64 -14.60
N PRO A 203 -25.15 12.73 -13.81
CA PRO A 203 -25.29 12.66 -12.36
C PRO A 203 -26.60 12.01 -11.90
N LYS A 204 -27.68 12.10 -12.69
CA LYS A 204 -28.99 11.54 -12.35
C LYS A 204 -29.02 10.02 -12.47
N ALA A 205 -28.12 9.44 -13.24
CA ALA A 205 -28.06 7.99 -13.46
C ALA A 205 -27.17 7.28 -12.43
N ILE A 206 -26.37 8.00 -11.64
CA ILE A 206 -25.41 7.43 -10.69
C ILE A 206 -26.13 6.87 -9.47
N GLN A 207 -25.78 5.63 -9.12
CA GLN A 207 -26.28 4.93 -7.94
C GLN A 207 -25.18 4.66 -6.90
N THR A 208 -23.96 5.10 -7.14
CA THR A 208 -22.85 4.92 -6.22
C THR A 208 -23.07 5.72 -4.94
N GLU A 209 -23.14 5.07 -3.80
CA GLU A 209 -23.12 5.74 -2.50
C GLU A 209 -21.70 6.20 -2.18
N VAL A 210 -21.53 7.49 -1.91
CA VAL A 210 -20.22 8.06 -1.55
C VAL A 210 -20.24 8.47 -0.08
N ILE A 211 -19.30 7.90 0.69
CA ILE A 211 -19.07 8.21 2.10
C ILE A 211 -17.74 8.93 2.20
N GLN A 212 -17.76 10.17 2.63
CA GLN A 212 -16.55 10.95 2.88
C GLN A 212 -16.22 10.95 4.37
N LEU A 213 -14.99 10.54 4.70
CA LEU A 213 -14.45 10.59 6.05
C LEU A 213 -13.35 11.65 6.09
N PRO A 214 -13.49 12.69 6.90
CA PRO A 214 -12.51 13.77 6.97
C PRO A 214 -11.25 13.26 7.67
N ALA A 215 -10.13 13.23 6.94
CA ALA A 215 -8.83 12.88 7.48
C ALA A 215 -8.09 14.11 7.99
N SER A 216 -7.15 13.91 8.91
CA SER A 216 -6.21 14.95 9.34
C SER A 216 -5.19 15.25 8.25
N ALA A 217 -4.74 16.49 8.18
CA ALA A 217 -3.60 16.89 7.38
C ALA A 217 -2.28 16.60 8.12
N TYR A 218 -1.16 16.59 7.40
CA TYR A 218 0.16 16.27 7.94
C TYR A 218 0.55 17.06 9.20
N ALA A 219 0.16 18.32 9.33
CA ALA A 219 0.45 19.14 10.49
C ALA A 219 -0.47 18.87 11.71
N GLU A 220 -1.55 18.13 11.49
CA GLU A 220 -2.61 17.85 12.46
C GLU A 220 -2.44 16.45 13.10
N GLU A 221 -1.38 15.74 12.76
CA GLU A 221 -1.02 14.44 13.31
C GLU A 221 0.49 14.34 13.55
N GLU A 222 0.92 13.34 14.28
CA GLU A 222 2.34 13.05 14.45
C GLU A 222 2.69 11.71 13.83
N GLY A 223 3.96 11.55 13.48
CA GLY A 223 4.42 10.32 12.89
C GLY A 223 5.82 10.39 12.31
N SER A 224 6.17 9.39 11.54
CA SER A 224 7.46 9.33 10.88
C SER A 224 7.34 9.41 9.37
N ALA A 225 8.36 9.98 8.74
CA ALA A 225 8.52 9.97 7.30
C ALA A 225 9.94 9.55 6.93
N THR A 226 10.07 8.72 5.90
CA THR A 226 11.37 8.28 5.39
C THR A 226 11.66 8.97 4.06
N ASN A 227 12.75 9.70 3.98
CA ASN A 227 13.18 10.37 2.76
C ASN A 227 13.97 9.46 1.81
N SER A 228 14.33 9.99 0.64
CA SER A 228 15.10 9.24 -0.38
C SER A 228 16.48 8.78 0.08
N SER A 229 17.05 9.40 1.10
CA SER A 229 18.32 8.99 1.72
C SER A 229 18.15 7.92 2.80
N ARG A 230 16.94 7.41 3.01
CA ARG A 230 16.54 6.48 4.08
C ARG A 230 16.75 7.03 5.48
N VAL A 231 16.71 8.34 5.63
CA VAL A 231 16.64 9.00 6.93
C VAL A 231 15.19 9.00 7.39
N ILE A 232 14.94 8.42 8.55
CA ILE A 232 13.65 8.45 9.21
C ILE A 232 13.57 9.75 10.00
N MET A 233 12.59 10.56 9.68
CA MET A 233 12.33 11.83 10.33
C MET A 233 11.04 11.72 11.13
N TRP A 234 11.06 12.21 12.35
CA TRP A 234 9.85 12.35 13.15
C TRP A 234 9.29 13.76 13.03
N HIS A 235 7.99 13.90 12.94
CA HIS A 235 7.30 15.17 13.08
C HIS A 235 6.26 15.09 14.19
N TRP A 236 6.11 16.17 14.91
CA TRP A 236 5.15 16.33 15.98
C TRP A 236 3.89 16.97 15.44
N LYS A 237 2.75 16.61 16.02
CA LYS A 237 1.49 17.32 15.79
C LYS A 237 1.67 18.80 16.14
N ALA A 238 1.40 19.67 15.17
CA ALA A 238 1.56 21.12 15.34
C ALA A 238 0.27 21.82 15.72
N VAL A 239 -0.88 21.29 15.32
CA VAL A 239 -2.21 21.90 15.50
C VAL A 239 -3.26 20.79 15.54
N GLU A 240 -4.38 21.06 16.23
CA GLU A 240 -5.53 20.15 16.20
C GLU A 240 -6.24 20.20 14.84
N GLY A 241 -6.72 19.04 14.38
CA GLY A 241 -7.50 18.97 13.15
C GLY A 241 -8.85 19.68 13.29
N PRO A 242 -9.39 20.23 12.19
CA PRO A 242 -10.66 20.94 12.22
C PRO A 242 -11.86 19.98 12.33
N GLY A 243 -12.89 20.43 13.04
CA GLY A 243 -14.19 19.73 13.09
C GLY A 243 -14.12 18.29 13.60
N GLU A 244 -14.55 17.35 12.79
CA GLU A 244 -14.58 15.92 13.11
C GLU A 244 -13.43 15.14 12.45
N SER A 245 -12.41 15.81 11.94
CA SER A 245 -11.27 15.16 11.30
C SER A 245 -10.53 14.23 12.26
N LYS A 246 -10.07 13.10 11.72
CA LYS A 246 -9.35 12.06 12.45
C LYS A 246 -8.11 11.65 11.68
N SER A 247 -7.08 11.20 12.38
CA SER A 247 -5.91 10.63 11.72
C SER A 247 -6.29 9.40 10.89
N ASP A 248 -5.54 9.15 9.82
CA ASP A 248 -5.71 7.92 9.03
C ASP A 248 -5.65 6.66 9.91
N MET A 249 -4.76 6.67 10.90
CA MET A 249 -4.61 5.57 11.85
C MET A 249 -5.87 5.39 12.71
N GLU A 250 -6.46 6.46 13.23
CA GLU A 250 -7.71 6.41 14.00
C GLU A 250 -8.86 5.88 13.14
N ILE A 251 -9.00 6.37 11.91
CA ILE A 251 -10.04 5.93 10.97
C ILE A 251 -9.91 4.41 10.68
N VAL A 252 -8.71 3.96 10.31
CA VAL A 252 -8.47 2.54 9.98
C VAL A 252 -8.63 1.65 11.21
N SER A 253 -8.18 2.10 12.38
CA SER A 253 -8.32 1.37 13.65
C SER A 253 -9.78 1.21 14.05
N ALA A 254 -10.58 2.27 13.90
CA ALA A 254 -12.02 2.22 14.16
C ALA A 254 -12.75 1.28 13.20
N LEU A 255 -12.42 1.33 11.90
CA LEU A 255 -12.96 0.40 10.90
C LEU A 255 -12.60 -1.04 11.23
N ARG A 256 -11.31 -1.31 11.53
CA ARG A 256 -10.85 -2.65 11.94
C ARG A 256 -11.61 -3.14 13.16
N GLY A 257 -11.74 -2.33 14.20
CA GLY A 257 -12.45 -2.69 15.42
C GLY A 257 -13.91 -3.05 15.16
N ARG A 258 -14.61 -2.28 14.34
CA ARG A 258 -16.01 -2.53 13.95
C ARG A 258 -16.14 -3.81 13.14
N LEU A 259 -15.27 -4.02 12.15
CA LEU A 259 -15.26 -5.24 11.32
C LEU A 259 -15.00 -6.48 12.18
N ALA A 260 -14.00 -6.45 13.08
CA ALA A 260 -13.71 -7.57 13.96
C ALA A 260 -14.91 -7.93 14.87
N ALA A 261 -15.58 -6.92 15.42
CA ALA A 261 -16.77 -7.11 16.23
C ALA A 261 -17.94 -7.72 15.44
N LEU A 262 -18.17 -7.25 14.21
CA LEU A 262 -19.22 -7.79 13.34
C LEU A 262 -18.93 -9.25 12.96
N TYR A 263 -17.71 -9.55 12.52
CA TYR A 263 -17.32 -10.92 12.18
C TYR A 263 -17.35 -11.86 13.39
N ALA A 264 -16.98 -11.40 14.57
CA ALA A 264 -17.07 -12.19 15.80
C ALA A 264 -18.53 -12.51 16.17
N LYS A 265 -19.44 -11.58 15.91
CA LYS A 265 -20.88 -11.74 16.23
C LYS A 265 -21.64 -12.53 15.17
N GLU A 266 -21.43 -12.22 13.91
CA GLU A 266 -22.25 -12.68 12.80
C GLU A 266 -21.60 -13.81 11.99
N GLY A 267 -20.29 -14.03 12.20
CA GLY A 267 -19.51 -14.96 11.39
C GLY A 267 -19.28 -14.42 9.99
N GLY A 268 -19.19 -15.29 9.00
CA GLY A 268 -18.96 -14.97 7.60
C GLY A 268 -18.26 -16.11 6.89
N ALA A 269 -17.98 -15.93 5.62
CA ALA A 269 -17.34 -16.98 4.84
C ALA A 269 -15.91 -17.29 5.30
N PHE A 270 -15.17 -16.27 5.82
CA PHE A 270 -13.79 -16.44 6.27
C PHE A 270 -13.44 -15.40 7.37
N PRO A 271 -13.96 -15.57 8.60
CA PRO A 271 -13.81 -14.59 9.68
C PRO A 271 -12.42 -14.59 10.31
N ASP A 272 -11.72 -15.72 10.31
CA ASP A 272 -10.51 -15.97 11.09
C ASP A 272 -9.40 -14.92 10.91
N PRO A 273 -9.05 -14.48 9.70
CA PRO A 273 -8.00 -13.48 9.53
C PRO A 273 -8.31 -12.16 10.23
N ILE A 274 -9.59 -11.77 10.28
CA ILE A 274 -10.04 -10.49 10.85
C ILE A 274 -10.13 -10.58 12.38
N VAL A 275 -10.77 -11.62 12.89
CA VAL A 275 -10.96 -11.77 14.35
C VAL A 275 -9.69 -12.16 15.09
N ASN A 276 -8.74 -12.81 14.42
CA ASN A 276 -7.48 -13.26 15.00
C ASN A 276 -6.30 -12.30 14.76
N THR A 277 -6.52 -11.17 14.09
CA THR A 277 -5.46 -10.17 13.94
C THR A 277 -5.07 -9.60 15.30
N THR A 278 -3.79 -9.63 15.62
CA THR A 278 -3.22 -9.00 16.82
C THR A 278 -3.40 -7.49 16.75
N TRP A 279 -3.94 -6.90 17.82
CA TRP A 279 -4.18 -5.45 17.90
C TRP A 279 -4.06 -4.99 19.35
N ASP A 280 -2.94 -5.34 19.97
CA ASP A 280 -2.71 -5.22 21.42
C ASP A 280 -2.08 -3.86 21.77
N TYR A 281 -2.70 -2.77 21.31
CA TYR A 281 -2.30 -1.41 21.64
C TYR A 281 -3.00 -0.92 22.90
N LYS A 282 -2.38 -0.01 23.64
CA LYS A 282 -2.97 0.61 24.84
C LYS A 282 -4.30 1.29 24.56
N ASN A 283 -4.38 1.98 23.43
CA ASN A 283 -5.63 2.51 22.90
C ASN A 283 -5.90 1.84 21.54
N PRO A 284 -6.69 0.75 21.47
CA PRO A 284 -6.94 0.06 20.21
C PRO A 284 -7.73 0.86 19.17
N ALA A 285 -8.44 1.91 19.60
CA ALA A 285 -9.22 2.76 18.69
C ALA A 285 -8.37 3.84 18.03
N ASP A 286 -7.30 4.26 18.69
CA ASP A 286 -6.36 5.27 18.21
C ASP A 286 -4.97 4.95 18.76
N PRO A 287 -4.24 4.01 18.15
CA PRO A 287 -2.91 3.61 18.59
C PRO A 287 -1.90 4.76 18.54
N ASP A 288 -1.08 4.86 19.56
CA ASP A 288 0.03 5.81 19.59
C ASP A 288 1.06 5.44 18.51
N PRO A 289 1.42 6.35 17.57
CA PRO A 289 2.42 6.08 16.53
C PRO A 289 3.75 5.60 17.08
N GLN A 290 4.18 6.05 18.27
CA GLN A 290 5.41 5.58 18.92
C GLN A 290 5.27 4.15 19.47
N GLU A 291 4.07 3.74 19.87
CA GLU A 291 3.79 2.36 20.26
C GLU A 291 3.80 1.42 19.04
N VAL A 292 3.24 1.85 17.91
CA VAL A 292 3.22 1.09 16.64
C VAL A 292 4.63 0.84 16.11
N LEU A 293 5.58 1.76 16.33
CA LEU A 293 6.97 1.65 15.89
C LEU A 293 7.83 0.70 16.75
N LYS A 294 7.36 0.21 17.89
CA LYS A 294 8.09 -0.70 18.79
C LYS A 294 7.90 -2.16 18.40
#